data_2e943231d3fd4e84eacfe6f5c02b25f1
#
_entry.id   2e943231d3fd4e84eacfe6f5c02b25f1
#
_cell.length_a   1.000
_cell.length_b   1.000
_cell.length_c   1.000
_cell.angle_alpha   90.00
_cell.angle_beta   90.00
_cell.angle_gamma   90.00
#
_symmetry.space_group_name_H-M   'P 1'
#
loop_
_entity.id
_entity.type
_entity.pdbx_description
1 polymer ?
#
loop_
_entity_poly.entity_id
_entity_poly.type
_entity_poly.pdbx_seq_one_letter_code
_entity_poly.pdbx_strand_id
1 'polypeptide(L)'
;MTLFASPPAAIRTTLKAGAFALCCMPAPVSAAKGLAQEAALNEGLIAISMANVIRKTCPSISARMLKAWFYIKTLETEAQSLGYSAQEVTAFVKDPMEKKRILSIAQERLADHGVIPEQPATYCTLGLAEIEAGSAIGKLLKAK
;
A
#
# COMPACT_ATOMS: atom_id res chain seq x y z
N MET A 1 -67.85 25.22 -63.99
CA MET A 1 -67.69 23.98 -64.76
C MET A 1 -66.55 23.23 -64.20
N THR A 2 -66.78 21.99 -63.87
CA THR A 2 -65.93 20.86 -63.50
C THR A 2 -65.00 21.03 -62.33
N LEU A 3 -65.47 20.51 -61.21
CA LEU A 3 -64.80 20.02 -60.06
C LEU A 3 -63.83 18.86 -60.40
N PHE A 4 -62.65 18.87 -59.84
CA PHE A 4 -61.91 17.65 -59.64
C PHE A 4 -61.41 17.59 -58.19
N ALA A 5 -62.02 16.68 -57.45
CA ALA A 5 -61.64 16.31 -56.09
C ALA A 5 -60.47 15.36 -56.11
N SER A 6 -59.43 15.68 -55.38
CA SER A 6 -58.32 14.75 -55.11
C SER A 6 -58.46 14.16 -53.71
N PRO A 7 -58.22 12.86 -53.53
CA PRO A 7 -58.34 12.21 -52.23
C PRO A 7 -57.10 12.45 -51.35
N PRO A 8 -57.21 12.36 -50.03
CA PRO A 8 -56.09 12.62 -49.09
C PRO A 8 -55.12 11.46 -49.07
N ALA A 9 -53.83 11.80 -49.13
CA ALA A 9 -52.75 10.87 -48.99
C ALA A 9 -52.63 10.33 -47.58
N ALA A 10 -52.67 9.01 -47.45
CA ALA A 10 -52.45 8.31 -46.18
C ALA A 10 -51.00 8.45 -45.70
N ILE A 11 -50.84 9.07 -44.54
CA ILE A 11 -49.56 9.17 -43.85
C ILE A 11 -49.24 7.80 -43.24
N ARG A 12 -48.33 7.07 -43.87
CA ARG A 12 -47.75 5.86 -43.28
C ARG A 12 -46.69 6.26 -42.26
N THR A 13 -47.01 6.22 -40.99
CA THR A 13 -46.09 6.38 -39.89
C THR A 13 -45.23 5.11 -39.78
N THR A 14 -44.03 5.11 -40.31
CA THR A 14 -43.05 4.05 -40.06
C THR A 14 -42.41 4.23 -38.68
N LEU A 15 -42.85 3.42 -37.76
CA LEU A 15 -42.24 3.29 -36.43
C LEU A 15 -40.86 2.65 -36.59
N LYS A 16 -39.79 3.45 -36.60
CA LYS A 16 -38.42 2.94 -36.50
C LYS A 16 -38.16 2.56 -35.04
N ALA A 17 -38.16 1.27 -34.77
CA ALA A 17 -37.67 0.72 -33.54
C ALA A 17 -36.14 0.94 -33.48
N GLY A 18 -35.70 1.95 -32.74
CA GLY A 18 -34.32 2.17 -32.41
C GLY A 18 -33.85 1.15 -31.40
N ALA A 19 -33.11 0.14 -31.81
CA ALA A 19 -32.40 -0.74 -30.92
C ALA A 19 -31.29 0.08 -30.25
N PHE A 20 -31.51 0.45 -28.97
CA PHE A 20 -30.43 0.96 -28.12
C PHE A 20 -29.52 -0.21 -27.78
N ALA A 21 -28.43 -0.35 -28.55
CA ALA A 21 -27.32 -1.23 -28.18
C ALA A 21 -26.63 -0.62 -26.94
N LEU A 22 -26.92 -1.18 -25.77
CA LEU A 22 -26.18 -0.88 -24.54
C LEU A 22 -24.75 -1.41 -24.73
N CYS A 23 -23.82 -0.53 -25.14
CA CYS A 23 -22.40 -0.84 -25.11
C CYS A 23 -21.96 -1.00 -23.64
N CYS A 24 -21.95 -2.23 -23.15
CA CYS A 24 -21.18 -2.60 -21.96
C CYS A 24 -19.70 -2.42 -22.31
N MET A 25 -19.17 -1.20 -22.09
CA MET A 25 -17.70 -1.02 -22.05
C MET A 25 -17.19 -1.76 -20.81
N PRO A 26 -16.31 -2.75 -20.97
CA PRO A 26 -15.61 -3.30 -19.82
C PRO A 26 -14.80 -2.16 -19.20
N ALA A 27 -15.10 -1.81 -17.93
CA ALA A 27 -14.25 -0.93 -17.18
C ALA A 27 -12.83 -1.55 -17.15
N PRO A 28 -11.76 -0.76 -17.34
CA PRO A 28 -10.41 -1.29 -17.20
C PRO A 28 -10.27 -1.84 -15.79
N VAL A 29 -10.14 -3.14 -15.67
CA VAL A 29 -9.68 -3.78 -14.45
C VAL A 29 -8.25 -3.30 -14.27
N SER A 30 -8.05 -2.26 -13.46
CA SER A 30 -6.71 -1.92 -12.98
C SER A 30 -6.20 -3.19 -12.31
N ALA A 31 -5.19 -3.81 -12.93
CA ALA A 31 -4.46 -4.89 -12.29
C ALA A 31 -3.95 -4.31 -10.96
N ALA A 32 -4.51 -4.73 -9.85
CA ALA A 32 -4.09 -4.29 -8.53
C ALA A 32 -2.60 -4.61 -8.42
N LYS A 33 -1.77 -3.58 -8.25
CA LYS A 33 -0.36 -3.78 -7.92
C LYS A 33 -0.34 -4.65 -6.68
N GLY A 34 0.46 -5.72 -6.69
CA GLY A 34 0.57 -6.56 -5.50
C GLY A 34 1.08 -5.74 -4.31
N LEU A 35 0.71 -6.09 -3.08
CA LEU A 35 1.15 -5.40 -1.84
C LEU A 35 2.67 -5.17 -1.79
N ALA A 36 3.46 -6.07 -2.39
CA ALA A 36 4.91 -5.94 -2.51
C ALA A 36 5.36 -4.75 -3.39
N GLN A 37 4.47 -4.15 -4.16
CA GLN A 37 4.74 -3.02 -5.05
C GLN A 37 4.18 -1.70 -4.52
N GLU A 38 3.46 -1.73 -3.39
CA GLU A 38 2.94 -0.54 -2.72
C GLU A 38 4.07 0.13 -1.92
N ALA A 39 4.60 1.24 -2.45
CA ALA A 39 5.79 1.90 -1.93
C ALA A 39 5.65 2.29 -0.46
N ALA A 40 4.56 2.97 -0.08
CA ALA A 40 4.35 3.43 1.29
C ALA A 40 4.25 2.28 2.29
N LEU A 41 3.54 1.20 1.93
CA LEU A 41 3.45 0.00 2.75
C LEU A 41 4.82 -0.66 2.94
N ASN A 42 5.59 -0.81 1.85
CA ASN A 42 6.93 -1.40 1.92
C ASN A 42 7.89 -0.56 2.78
N GLU A 43 7.91 0.77 2.58
CA GLU A 43 8.73 1.67 3.40
C GLU A 43 8.39 1.56 4.89
N GLY A 44 7.10 1.48 5.21
CA GLY A 44 6.64 1.28 6.59
C GLY A 44 7.11 -0.05 7.18
N LEU A 45 7.02 -1.14 6.44
CA LEU A 45 7.48 -2.47 6.87
C LEU A 45 9.01 -2.52 7.01
N ILE A 46 9.74 -1.86 6.12
CA ILE A 46 11.20 -1.75 6.21
C ILE A 46 11.60 -0.96 7.48
N ALA A 47 10.94 0.17 7.76
CA ALA A 47 11.20 0.96 8.96
C ALA A 47 10.95 0.16 10.25
N ILE A 48 9.86 -0.63 10.30
CA ILE A 48 9.58 -1.55 11.42
C ILE A 48 10.69 -2.60 11.54
N SER A 49 11.14 -3.17 10.42
CA SER A 49 12.19 -4.18 10.40
C SER A 49 13.52 -3.60 10.89
N MET A 50 13.93 -2.42 10.41
CA MET A 50 15.13 -1.72 10.87
C MET A 50 15.06 -1.43 12.37
N ALA A 51 13.96 -0.86 12.86
CA ALA A 51 13.75 -0.62 14.28
C ALA A 51 13.85 -1.91 15.12
N ASN A 52 13.30 -3.02 14.59
CA ASN A 52 13.38 -4.32 15.26
C ASN A 52 14.80 -4.88 15.34
N VAL A 53 15.59 -4.73 14.27
CA VAL A 53 17.01 -5.14 14.25
C VAL A 53 17.81 -4.29 15.25
N ILE A 54 17.66 -2.96 15.21
CA ILE A 54 18.36 -2.03 16.12
C ILE A 54 18.06 -2.40 17.59
N ARG A 55 16.80 -2.52 17.99
CA ARG A 55 16.45 -2.83 19.39
C ARG A 55 16.91 -4.19 19.88
N LYS A 56 17.07 -5.16 18.96
CA LYS A 56 17.56 -6.50 19.30
C LYS A 56 19.07 -6.52 19.48
N THR A 57 19.79 -5.67 18.76
CA THR A 57 21.24 -5.63 18.75
C THR A 57 21.80 -4.60 19.74
N CYS A 58 21.10 -3.47 19.93
CA CYS A 58 21.52 -2.43 20.87
C CYS A 58 20.86 -2.60 22.25
N PRO A 59 21.61 -2.90 23.34
CA PRO A 59 21.03 -3.12 24.67
C PRO A 59 20.47 -1.85 25.31
N SER A 60 20.94 -0.65 24.91
CA SER A 60 20.47 0.63 25.43
C SER A 60 19.22 1.19 24.76
N ILE A 61 18.68 0.48 23.77
CA ILE A 61 17.48 0.89 23.04
C ILE A 61 16.38 -0.15 23.21
N SER A 62 15.13 0.33 23.34
CA SER A 62 13.95 -0.51 23.41
C SER A 62 12.87 -0.01 22.45
N ALA A 63 11.92 -0.89 22.09
CA ALA A 63 10.79 -0.52 21.26
C ALA A 63 9.72 0.24 22.04
N ARG A 64 9.09 1.21 21.40
CA ARG A 64 7.83 1.82 21.84
C ARG A 64 6.67 0.96 21.35
N MET A 65 6.39 -0.14 22.07
CA MET A 65 5.44 -1.17 21.64
C MET A 65 4.07 -0.63 21.23
N LEU A 66 3.53 0.31 22.01
CA LEU A 66 2.22 0.90 21.70
C LEU A 66 2.27 1.73 20.40
N LYS A 67 3.34 2.53 20.22
CA LYS A 67 3.52 3.29 18.97
C LYS A 67 3.72 2.38 17.77
N ALA A 68 4.48 1.30 17.94
CA ALA A 68 4.69 0.31 16.89
C ALA A 68 3.36 -0.37 16.50
N TRP A 69 2.52 -0.70 17.49
CA TRP A 69 1.20 -1.28 17.24
C TRP A 69 0.30 -0.32 16.44
N PHE A 70 0.22 0.95 16.84
CA PHE A 70 -0.55 1.96 16.10
C PHE A 70 -0.01 2.18 14.70
N TYR A 71 1.31 2.18 14.53
CA TYR A 71 1.93 2.32 13.21
C TYR A 71 1.57 1.16 12.27
N ILE A 72 1.59 -0.08 12.78
CA ILE A 72 1.14 -1.25 12.03
C ILE A 72 -0.34 -1.09 11.63
N LYS A 73 -1.20 -0.63 12.54
CA LYS A 73 -2.61 -0.39 12.23
C LYS A 73 -2.81 0.69 11.16
N THR A 74 -1.98 1.71 11.15
CA THR A 74 -2.01 2.73 10.07
C THR A 74 -1.67 2.10 8.72
N LEU A 75 -0.64 1.25 8.64
CA LEU A 75 -0.26 0.56 7.41
C LEU A 75 -1.36 -0.41 6.93
N GLU A 76 -2.01 -1.13 7.86
CA GLU A 76 -3.16 -1.99 7.52
C GLU A 76 -4.31 -1.18 6.93
N THR A 77 -4.63 -0.03 7.54
CA THR A 77 -5.71 0.86 7.06
C THR A 77 -5.36 1.45 5.69
N GLU A 78 -4.10 1.83 5.48
CA GLU A 78 -3.62 2.33 4.20
C GLU A 78 -3.75 1.27 3.10
N ALA A 79 -3.31 0.04 3.35
CA ALA A 79 -3.48 -1.06 2.41
C ALA A 79 -4.96 -1.31 2.07
N GLN A 80 -5.85 -1.25 3.07
CA GLN A 80 -7.29 -1.40 2.84
C GLN A 80 -7.87 -0.24 2.02
N SER A 81 -7.39 0.98 2.20
CA SER A 81 -7.81 2.13 1.39
C SER A 81 -7.39 2.01 -0.08
N LEU A 82 -6.34 1.24 -0.37
CA LEU A 82 -5.89 0.88 -1.71
C LEU A 82 -6.69 -0.29 -2.32
N GLY A 83 -7.65 -0.85 -1.59
CA GLY A 83 -8.55 -1.89 -2.06
C GLY A 83 -8.14 -3.32 -1.65
N TYR A 84 -7.09 -3.49 -0.86
CA TYR A 84 -6.69 -4.81 -0.34
C TYR A 84 -7.56 -5.23 0.84
N SER A 85 -7.99 -6.48 0.87
CA SER A 85 -8.73 -7.03 1.99
C SER A 85 -7.82 -7.25 3.21
N ALA A 86 -8.40 -7.26 4.41
CA ALA A 86 -7.67 -7.57 5.64
C ALA A 86 -7.00 -8.95 5.60
N GLN A 87 -7.59 -9.90 4.86
CA GLN A 87 -7.04 -11.24 4.69
C GLN A 87 -5.78 -11.23 3.80
N GLU A 88 -5.79 -10.48 2.70
CA GLU A 88 -4.63 -10.32 1.82
C GLU A 88 -3.47 -9.64 2.56
N VAL A 89 -3.75 -8.57 3.29
CA VAL A 89 -2.73 -7.88 4.11
C VAL A 89 -2.16 -8.83 5.17
N THR A 90 -3.01 -9.60 5.87
CA THR A 90 -2.57 -10.57 6.86
C THR A 90 -1.72 -11.68 6.26
N ALA A 91 -2.12 -12.20 5.11
CA ALA A 91 -1.36 -13.24 4.39
C ALA A 91 0.01 -12.70 3.98
N PHE A 92 0.06 -11.50 3.41
CA PHE A 92 1.30 -10.84 2.98
C PHE A 92 2.29 -10.65 4.13
N VAL A 93 1.86 -10.07 5.25
CA VAL A 93 2.76 -9.81 6.38
C VAL A 93 3.19 -11.08 7.13
N LYS A 94 2.46 -12.20 6.96
CA LYS A 94 2.83 -13.51 7.52
C LYS A 94 3.70 -14.33 6.58
N ASP A 95 3.73 -13.99 5.29
CA ASP A 95 4.48 -14.74 4.30
C ASP A 95 5.98 -14.78 4.63
N PRO A 96 6.60 -15.98 4.68
CA PRO A 96 8.01 -16.10 5.02
C PRO A 96 8.94 -15.47 3.99
N MET A 97 8.58 -15.50 2.70
CA MET A 97 9.38 -14.94 1.63
C MET A 97 9.37 -13.41 1.69
N GLU A 98 8.20 -12.81 1.94
CA GLU A 98 8.05 -11.37 2.12
C GLU A 98 8.80 -10.88 3.38
N LYS A 99 8.70 -11.61 4.48
CA LYS A 99 9.50 -11.30 5.68
C LYS A 99 11.00 -11.31 5.40
N LYS A 100 11.47 -12.32 4.66
CA LYS A 100 12.88 -12.42 4.27
C LYS A 100 13.27 -11.26 3.35
N ARG A 101 12.45 -10.92 2.37
CA ARG A 101 12.67 -9.79 1.45
C ARG A 101 12.78 -8.47 2.20
N ILE A 102 11.81 -8.16 3.07
CA ILE A 102 11.80 -6.93 3.89
C ILE A 102 13.02 -6.88 4.82
N LEU A 103 13.37 -8.00 5.46
CA LEU A 103 14.53 -8.06 6.33
C LEU A 103 15.84 -7.83 5.54
N SER A 104 15.98 -8.41 4.35
CA SER A 104 17.15 -8.20 3.50
C SER A 104 17.33 -6.73 3.13
N ILE A 105 16.26 -6.06 2.70
CA ILE A 105 16.29 -4.63 2.38
C ILE A 105 16.60 -3.80 3.63
N ALA A 106 16.03 -4.15 4.78
CA ALA A 106 16.31 -3.45 6.04
C ALA A 106 17.78 -3.58 6.45
N GLN A 107 18.39 -4.76 6.26
CA GLN A 107 19.82 -4.97 6.54
C GLN A 107 20.71 -4.20 5.59
N GLU A 108 20.39 -4.16 4.31
CA GLU A 108 21.09 -3.36 3.30
C GLU A 108 21.05 -1.86 3.69
N ARG A 109 19.88 -1.33 4.00
CA ARG A 109 19.74 0.07 4.44
C ARG A 109 20.48 0.37 5.75
N LEU A 110 20.47 -0.57 6.69
CA LEU A 110 21.28 -0.42 7.92
C LEU A 110 22.77 -0.30 7.60
N ALA A 111 23.27 -1.10 6.67
CA ALA A 111 24.66 -1.02 6.20
C ALA A 111 24.95 0.33 5.50
N ASP A 112 24.05 0.82 4.66
CA ASP A 112 24.15 2.14 4.01
C ASP A 112 24.21 3.28 5.02
N HIS A 113 23.59 3.10 6.19
CA HIS A 113 23.65 4.02 7.33
C HIS A 113 24.87 3.78 8.25
N GLY A 114 25.87 3.00 7.81
CA GLY A 114 27.12 2.79 8.52
C GLY A 114 27.03 1.74 9.64
N VAL A 115 25.97 0.93 9.66
CA VAL A 115 25.89 -0.19 10.59
C VAL A 115 26.80 -1.32 10.11
N ILE A 116 27.65 -1.80 10.99
CA ILE A 116 28.55 -2.91 10.73
C ILE A 116 27.99 -4.15 11.44
N PRO A 117 27.67 -5.25 10.71
CA PRO A 117 27.31 -6.52 11.32
C PRO A 117 28.32 -6.91 12.41
N GLU A 118 27.85 -7.53 13.49
CA GLU A 118 28.70 -7.97 14.64
C GLU A 118 29.28 -6.84 15.51
N GLN A 119 29.02 -5.56 15.18
CA GLN A 119 29.39 -4.41 16.01
C GLN A 119 28.15 -3.73 16.63
N PRO A 120 27.65 -4.15 17.78
CA PRO A 120 26.43 -3.60 18.41
C PRO A 120 26.47 -2.09 18.62
N ALA A 121 27.66 -1.53 18.84
CA ALA A 121 27.82 -0.08 19.01
C ALA A 121 27.30 0.74 17.82
N THR A 122 27.49 0.24 16.58
CA THR A 122 27.03 0.94 15.37
C THR A 122 25.51 1.00 15.27
N TYR A 123 24.82 -0.06 15.73
CA TYR A 123 23.35 -0.07 15.84
C TYR A 123 22.85 0.91 16.91
N CYS A 124 23.58 1.03 18.03
CA CYS A 124 23.23 1.99 19.06
C CYS A 124 23.39 3.42 18.55
N THR A 125 24.51 3.73 17.87
CA THR A 125 24.77 5.05 17.29
C THR A 125 23.66 5.45 16.32
N LEU A 126 23.35 4.58 15.36
CA LEU A 126 22.28 4.85 14.40
C LEU A 126 20.92 5.00 15.12
N GLY A 127 20.59 4.07 16.01
CA GLY A 127 19.30 4.09 16.69
C GLY A 127 19.08 5.35 17.54
N LEU A 128 20.11 5.87 18.21
CA LEU A 128 20.04 7.13 18.94
C LEU A 128 19.87 8.33 18.00
N ALA A 129 20.59 8.36 16.88
CA ALA A 129 20.45 9.41 15.87
C ALA A 129 19.03 9.41 15.27
N GLU A 130 18.47 8.24 14.96
CA GLU A 130 17.10 8.10 14.47
C GLU A 130 16.04 8.58 15.49
N ILE A 131 16.25 8.28 16.79
CA ILE A 131 15.39 8.77 17.88
C ILE A 131 15.43 10.28 17.95
N GLU A 132 16.61 10.89 17.92
CA GLU A 132 16.81 12.33 17.94
C GLU A 132 16.18 13.02 16.73
N ALA A 133 16.39 12.47 15.54
CA ALA A 133 15.79 12.96 14.29
C ALA A 133 14.27 12.82 14.25
N GLY A 134 13.68 12.00 15.12
CA GLY A 134 12.24 11.71 15.08
C GLY A 134 11.77 11.06 13.77
N SER A 135 12.64 10.32 13.14
CA SER A 135 12.36 9.59 11.89
C SER A 135 11.26 8.54 12.06
N ALA A 136 10.85 7.89 10.97
CA ALA A 136 9.93 6.76 11.01
C ALA A 136 10.47 5.63 11.91
N ILE A 137 11.77 5.33 11.84
CA ILE A 137 12.45 4.34 12.68
C ILE A 137 12.51 4.82 14.13
N GLY A 138 12.98 6.06 14.35
CA GLY A 138 13.17 6.63 15.68
C GLY A 138 11.88 6.77 16.49
N LYS A 139 10.75 7.06 15.83
CA LYS A 139 9.42 7.09 16.48
C LYS A 139 9.00 5.75 17.09
N LEU A 140 9.55 4.64 16.58
CA LEU A 140 9.27 3.28 17.07
C LEU A 140 10.21 2.87 18.21
N LEU A 141 11.27 3.66 18.47
CA LEU A 141 12.33 3.37 19.42
C LEU A 141 12.32 4.36 20.58
N LYS A 142 12.95 3.98 21.67
CA LYS A 142 13.31 4.86 22.80
C LYS A 142 14.61 4.38 23.44
N ALA A 143 15.43 5.34 23.90
CA ALA A 143 16.54 5.04 24.80
C ALA A 143 15.99 4.50 26.13
N LYS A 144 16.77 3.62 26.77
CA LYS A 144 16.50 3.11 28.11
C LYS A 144 17.08 4.02 29.17
#